data_ecb9f3f6961b685abaaa769cb8ac85ec
#
_entry.id   ecb9f3f6961b685abaaa769cb8ac85ec
#
_cell.length_a   1.000
_cell.length_b   1.000
_cell.length_c   1.000
_cell.angle_alpha   90.00
_cell.angle_beta   90.00
_cell.angle_gamma   90.00
#
_symmetry.space_group_name_H-M   'P 1'
#
loop_
_entity.id
_entity.type
_entity.pdbx_description
1 polymer ?
#
loop_
_entity_poly.entity_id
_entity_poly.type
_entity_poly.pdbx_seq_one_letter_code
_entity_poly.pdbx_strand_id
1 'polypeptide(L)'
;MRKKIFAFLLLSALYAGAQEAPDWENPIVVGINKEPYHATLTLPSQKVDCKEIISLNGKWRFQWSADPGKRPADFYKNDFNTDTWDTITVPGAWQLQGYGKPIYSNVNYPFQKDAPRVTSEPPAEYYSYGHRNPTGSYVTTFEVTPDMKDKCLYLHFEGVKSAMYVWVNGERVGYSQNSMSPAEFDITEFVKNGTNRLAVEVYRWSD
;
A
#
# COMPACT_ATOMS: atom_id res chain seq x y z
N MET A 1 62.10 0.90 -37.16
CA MET A 1 60.70 1.37 -36.96
C MET A 1 60.01 0.52 -35.90
N ARG A 2 59.88 1.02 -34.70
CA ARG A 2 59.20 0.30 -33.58
C ARG A 2 57.73 0.72 -33.56
N LYS A 3 56.80 -0.22 -33.83
CA LYS A 3 55.34 -0.02 -33.68
C LYS A 3 54.98 -0.09 -32.19
N LYS A 4 54.51 1.04 -31.65
CA LYS A 4 53.90 1.08 -30.32
C LYS A 4 52.43 0.60 -30.44
N ILE A 5 52.12 -0.52 -29.81
CA ILE A 5 50.76 -0.99 -29.66
C ILE A 5 50.19 -0.30 -28.41
N PHE A 6 49.18 0.56 -28.59
CA PHE A 6 48.41 1.14 -27.51
C PHE A 6 47.28 0.15 -27.16
N ALA A 7 47.40 -0.48 -26.00
CA ALA A 7 46.30 -1.27 -25.44
C ALA A 7 45.30 -0.32 -24.76
N PHE A 8 44.10 -0.20 -25.34
CA PHE A 8 42.99 0.46 -24.72
C PHE A 8 42.35 -0.51 -23.69
N LEU A 9 42.56 -0.28 -22.40
CA LEU A 9 41.82 -0.92 -21.34
C LEU A 9 40.42 -0.25 -21.25
N LEU A 10 39.38 -0.93 -21.74
CA LEU A 10 38.01 -0.58 -21.45
C LEU A 10 37.72 -0.96 -19.99
N LEU A 11 37.72 0.02 -19.11
CA LEU A 11 37.09 -0.13 -17.77
C LEU A 11 35.57 -0.11 -17.96
N SER A 12 34.94 -1.28 -18.05
CA SER A 12 33.53 -1.41 -17.88
C SER A 12 33.21 -1.21 -16.38
N ALA A 13 32.79 -0.01 -16.00
CA ALA A 13 32.22 0.25 -14.70
C ALA A 13 30.90 -0.54 -14.64
N LEU A 14 30.91 -1.63 -13.91
CA LEU A 14 29.69 -2.29 -13.43
C LEU A 14 29.01 -1.31 -12.47
N TYR A 15 28.07 -0.53 -12.98
CA TYR A 15 27.07 0.11 -12.16
C TYR A 15 26.21 -1.04 -11.58
N ALA A 16 26.58 -1.52 -10.41
CA ALA A 16 25.63 -2.18 -9.55
C ALA A 16 24.58 -1.11 -9.21
N GLY A 17 23.45 -1.11 -9.91
CA GLY A 17 22.35 -0.23 -9.61
C GLY A 17 21.98 -0.47 -8.15
N ALA A 18 22.22 0.48 -7.28
CA ALA A 18 21.68 0.46 -5.94
C ALA A 18 20.16 0.36 -6.12
N GLN A 19 19.59 -0.75 -5.66
CA GLN A 19 18.14 -0.91 -5.69
C GLN A 19 17.57 0.21 -4.82
N GLU A 20 16.78 1.09 -5.41
CA GLU A 20 16.16 2.18 -4.66
C GLU A 20 15.39 1.59 -3.49
N ALA A 21 15.49 2.25 -2.32
CA ALA A 21 14.73 1.85 -1.16
C ALA A 21 13.23 1.91 -1.49
N PRO A 22 12.43 0.95 -1.03
CA PRO A 22 10.99 1.00 -1.24
C PRO A 22 10.40 2.22 -0.53
N ASP A 23 9.27 2.74 -1.03
CA ASP A 23 8.66 3.97 -0.51
C ASP A 23 8.41 3.91 1.01
N TRP A 24 8.07 2.74 1.57
CA TRP A 24 7.86 2.56 3.02
C TRP A 24 9.15 2.53 3.87
N GLU A 25 10.31 2.63 3.27
CA GLU A 25 11.62 2.80 3.89
C GLU A 25 12.33 4.04 3.34
N ASN A 26 11.56 5.01 2.84
CA ASN A 26 12.08 6.26 2.28
C ASN A 26 11.36 7.47 2.92
N PRO A 27 11.98 8.12 3.91
CA PRO A 27 11.36 9.21 4.67
C PRO A 27 11.03 10.45 3.85
N ILE A 28 11.49 10.53 2.61
CA ILE A 28 11.16 11.63 1.69
C ILE A 28 9.80 11.39 1.02
N VAL A 29 9.36 10.11 0.91
CA VAL A 29 8.15 9.72 0.19
C VAL A 29 7.02 9.44 1.17
N VAL A 30 6.33 10.46 1.60
CA VAL A 30 5.18 10.34 2.52
C VAL A 30 3.83 10.16 1.80
N GLY A 31 3.82 10.36 0.48
CA GLY A 31 2.64 10.18 -0.37
C GLY A 31 2.97 10.38 -1.84
N ILE A 32 2.24 9.68 -2.70
CA ILE A 32 2.28 9.81 -4.16
C ILE A 32 0.85 9.93 -4.64
N ASN A 33 0.54 10.96 -5.43
CA ASN A 33 -0.82 11.28 -5.93
C ASN A 33 -1.87 11.38 -4.83
N LYS A 34 -1.46 11.69 -3.60
CA LYS A 34 -2.35 11.89 -2.47
C LYS A 34 -2.78 13.35 -2.41
N GLU A 35 -4.08 13.58 -2.27
CA GLU A 35 -4.63 14.92 -2.10
C GLU A 35 -4.10 15.61 -0.83
N PRO A 36 -3.96 16.94 -0.85
CA PRO A 36 -3.65 17.70 0.34
C PRO A 36 -4.67 17.45 1.46
N TYR A 37 -4.22 17.48 2.71
CA TYR A 37 -5.13 17.35 3.86
C TYR A 37 -6.14 18.48 3.88
N HIS A 38 -7.40 18.13 4.09
CA HIS A 38 -8.49 19.09 4.28
C HIS A 38 -9.45 18.62 5.37
N ALA A 39 -10.27 19.51 5.89
CA ALA A 39 -11.32 19.16 6.83
C ALA A 39 -12.42 18.36 6.12
N THR A 40 -13.04 17.44 6.85
CA THR A 40 -14.23 16.73 6.35
C THR A 40 -15.36 17.71 6.09
N LEU A 41 -16.07 17.56 4.97
CA LEU A 41 -17.19 18.42 4.61
C LEU A 41 -18.46 18.15 5.43
N THR A 42 -18.48 17.07 6.20
CA THR A 42 -19.66 16.64 6.97
C THR A 42 -19.42 16.80 8.46
N LEU A 43 -20.33 17.50 9.13
CA LEU A 43 -20.28 17.61 10.58
C LEU A 43 -20.75 16.30 11.22
N PRO A 44 -20.19 15.88 12.38
CA PRO A 44 -20.61 14.66 13.07
C PRO A 44 -22.10 14.60 13.42
N SER A 45 -22.75 15.77 13.54
CA SER A 45 -24.19 15.90 13.78
C SER A 45 -25.04 15.72 12.52
N GLN A 46 -24.45 15.77 11.35
CA GLN A 46 -25.14 15.56 10.08
C GLN A 46 -25.13 14.06 9.78
N LYS A 47 -26.29 13.41 9.97
CA LYS A 47 -26.53 12.08 9.38
C LYS A 47 -26.64 12.29 7.87
N VAL A 48 -25.55 12.04 7.18
CA VAL A 48 -25.49 12.25 5.73
C VAL A 48 -26.04 11.00 5.07
N ASP A 49 -27.27 11.09 4.64
CA ASP A 49 -27.79 10.25 3.56
C ASP A 49 -27.27 10.86 2.24
N CYS A 50 -25.95 10.86 2.10
CA CYS A 50 -25.29 11.48 0.96
C CYS A 50 -25.26 10.47 -0.18
N LYS A 51 -26.13 10.67 -1.15
CA LYS A 51 -26.16 9.87 -2.40
C LYS A 51 -24.85 9.91 -3.19
N GLU A 52 -23.95 10.80 -2.81
CA GLU A 52 -22.66 10.98 -3.44
C GLU A 52 -21.53 10.17 -2.76
N ILE A 53 -21.83 9.44 -1.69
CA ILE A 53 -20.87 8.58 -0.99
C ILE A 53 -21.22 7.12 -1.23
N ILE A 54 -20.29 6.38 -1.79
CA ILE A 54 -20.35 4.91 -1.90
C ILE A 54 -19.50 4.34 -0.79
N SER A 55 -20.11 3.63 0.17
CA SER A 55 -19.36 2.93 1.21
C SER A 55 -18.73 1.66 0.65
N LEU A 56 -17.43 1.53 0.80
CA LEU A 56 -16.67 0.32 0.46
C LEU A 56 -16.41 -0.56 1.70
N ASN A 57 -16.99 -0.20 2.84
CA ASN A 57 -16.93 -1.02 4.05
C ASN A 57 -17.61 -2.37 3.81
N GLY A 58 -17.06 -3.42 4.38
CA GLY A 58 -17.64 -4.75 4.24
C GLY A 58 -16.60 -5.86 4.08
N LYS A 59 -16.93 -6.86 3.29
CA LYS A 59 -16.06 -8.01 3.04
C LYS A 59 -15.20 -7.79 1.81
N TRP A 60 -13.88 -7.91 1.99
CA TRP A 60 -12.89 -7.84 0.93
C TRP A 60 -12.15 -9.16 0.80
N ARG A 61 -11.69 -9.52 -0.39
CA ARG A 61 -10.72 -10.60 -0.57
C ARG A 61 -9.40 -10.18 0.04
N PHE A 62 -8.73 -11.13 0.71
CA PHE A 62 -7.55 -10.83 1.51
C PHE A 62 -6.51 -11.94 1.46
N GLN A 63 -5.26 -11.55 1.30
CA GLN A 63 -4.09 -12.42 1.43
C GLN A 63 -3.08 -11.76 2.37
N TRP A 64 -2.78 -12.46 3.46
CA TRP A 64 -1.74 -12.04 4.39
C TRP A 64 -0.39 -12.65 4.02
N SER A 65 0.69 -11.86 4.13
CA SER A 65 2.07 -12.29 3.91
C SER A 65 2.95 -11.89 5.08
N ALA A 66 3.85 -12.78 5.47
CA ALA A 66 4.72 -12.57 6.64
C ALA A 66 5.74 -11.44 6.43
N ASP A 67 6.09 -11.18 5.17
CA ASP A 67 6.99 -10.10 4.76
C ASP A 67 6.67 -9.65 3.32
N PRO A 68 7.16 -8.47 2.91
CA PRO A 68 6.86 -7.92 1.59
C PRO A 68 7.34 -8.80 0.44
N GLY A 69 8.42 -9.56 0.62
CA GLY A 69 8.97 -10.43 -0.42
C GLY A 69 8.10 -11.64 -0.74
N LYS A 70 7.17 -11.99 0.15
CA LYS A 70 6.26 -13.15 0.01
C LYS A 70 4.87 -12.78 -0.47
N ARG A 71 4.58 -11.49 -0.68
CA ARG A 71 3.29 -11.05 -1.15
C ARG A 71 3.06 -11.44 -2.61
N PRO A 72 1.80 -11.60 -3.06
CA PRO A 72 1.48 -11.76 -4.47
C PRO A 72 1.83 -10.49 -5.25
N ALA A 73 2.85 -10.55 -6.10
CA ALA A 73 3.40 -9.34 -6.74
C ALA A 73 2.41 -8.66 -7.71
N ASP A 74 1.57 -9.42 -8.37
CA ASP A 74 0.70 -8.94 -9.46
C ASP A 74 -0.79 -8.92 -9.11
N PHE A 75 -1.13 -9.00 -7.84
CA PHE A 75 -2.51 -9.17 -7.37
C PHE A 75 -3.45 -8.03 -7.77
N TYR A 76 -2.91 -6.86 -8.05
CA TYR A 76 -3.65 -5.67 -8.48
C TYR A 76 -4.16 -5.76 -9.93
N LYS A 77 -3.61 -6.66 -10.76
CA LYS A 77 -4.02 -6.83 -12.16
C LYS A 77 -5.45 -7.32 -12.27
N ASN A 78 -6.14 -6.89 -13.33
CA ASN A 78 -7.56 -7.18 -13.51
C ASN A 78 -7.86 -8.67 -13.70
N ASP A 79 -6.94 -9.41 -14.29
CA ASP A 79 -7.03 -10.85 -14.58
C ASP A 79 -6.53 -11.74 -13.43
N PHE A 80 -6.01 -11.15 -12.34
CA PHE A 80 -5.53 -11.91 -11.20
C PHE A 80 -6.69 -12.54 -10.42
N ASN A 81 -6.68 -13.87 -10.33
CA ASN A 81 -7.72 -14.62 -9.62
C ASN A 81 -7.50 -14.59 -8.10
N THR A 82 -8.50 -14.11 -7.38
CA THR A 82 -8.54 -14.05 -5.91
C THR A 82 -9.58 -14.99 -5.28
N ASP A 83 -10.15 -15.95 -6.03
CA ASP A 83 -11.23 -16.82 -5.54
C ASP A 83 -10.81 -17.68 -4.35
N THR A 84 -9.54 -18.07 -4.30
CA THR A 84 -8.97 -18.88 -3.22
C THR A 84 -8.51 -18.04 -2.01
N TRP A 85 -8.61 -16.72 -2.09
CA TRP A 85 -8.22 -15.84 -1.00
C TRP A 85 -9.25 -15.85 0.12
N ASP A 86 -8.76 -15.61 1.33
CA ASP A 86 -9.62 -15.38 2.48
C ASP A 86 -10.50 -14.14 2.29
N THR A 87 -11.42 -13.97 3.22
CA THR A 87 -12.27 -12.78 3.30
C THR A 87 -12.05 -12.08 4.63
N ILE A 88 -11.80 -10.78 4.57
CA ILE A 88 -11.60 -9.94 5.75
C ILE A 88 -12.65 -8.84 5.82
N THR A 89 -13.01 -8.41 7.03
CA THR A 89 -13.92 -7.28 7.24
C THR A 89 -13.12 -5.97 7.25
N VAL A 90 -13.54 -5.01 6.44
CA VAL A 90 -13.02 -3.64 6.37
C VAL A 90 -14.13 -2.68 6.78
N PRO A 91 -13.87 -1.70 7.67
CA PRO A 91 -12.62 -1.47 8.38
C PRO A 91 -12.36 -2.53 9.47
N GLY A 92 -11.09 -2.74 9.77
CA GLY A 92 -10.69 -3.64 10.85
C GLY A 92 -9.21 -3.99 10.82
N ALA A 93 -8.66 -4.23 12.00
CA ALA A 93 -7.28 -4.71 12.10
C ALA A 93 -7.24 -6.23 11.79
N TRP A 94 -6.37 -6.63 10.89
CA TRP A 94 -6.22 -8.04 10.51
C TRP A 94 -5.80 -8.94 11.68
N GLN A 95 -5.07 -8.38 12.68
CA GLN A 95 -4.65 -9.12 13.87
C GLN A 95 -5.84 -9.58 14.74
N LEU A 96 -6.95 -8.83 14.70
CA LEU A 96 -8.19 -9.20 15.39
C LEU A 96 -9.04 -10.18 14.58
N GLN A 97 -8.64 -10.45 13.35
CA GLN A 97 -9.32 -11.35 12.43
C GLN A 97 -8.51 -12.63 12.13
N GLY A 98 -7.48 -12.93 12.96
CA GLY A 98 -6.72 -14.16 12.91
C GLY A 98 -5.39 -14.11 12.17
N TYR A 99 -4.95 -12.94 11.69
CA TYR A 99 -3.73 -12.81 10.91
C TYR A 99 -2.60 -12.12 11.69
N GLY A 100 -1.50 -12.82 11.88
CA GLY A 100 -0.38 -12.33 12.65
C GLY A 100 -0.70 -12.24 14.15
N LYS A 101 0.00 -11.36 14.86
CA LYS A 101 -0.21 -11.12 16.29
C LYS A 101 -0.31 -9.62 16.59
N PRO A 102 -1.17 -9.22 17.54
CA PRO A 102 -1.09 -7.89 18.13
C PRO A 102 0.28 -7.74 18.82
N ILE A 103 0.94 -6.61 18.58
CA ILE A 103 2.20 -6.26 19.25
C ILE A 103 1.99 -4.90 19.90
N TYR A 104 2.31 -4.84 21.18
CA TYR A 104 2.42 -3.57 21.90
C TYR A 104 3.89 -3.18 21.95
N SER A 105 4.25 -2.09 21.29
CA SER A 105 5.64 -1.66 21.13
C SER A 105 5.78 -0.17 21.44
N ASN A 106 5.64 0.18 22.72
CA ASN A 106 5.83 1.56 23.17
C ASN A 106 7.30 1.88 23.57
N VAL A 107 8.11 0.85 23.82
CA VAL A 107 9.49 0.98 24.28
C VAL A 107 10.48 0.36 23.30
N ASN A 108 10.14 -0.80 22.75
CA ASN A 108 10.99 -1.57 21.85
C ASN A 108 10.43 -1.54 20.44
N TYR A 109 11.29 -1.23 19.47
CA TYR A 109 10.92 -1.38 18.07
C TYR A 109 10.79 -2.88 17.73
N PRO A 110 9.80 -3.28 16.90
CA PRO A 110 9.64 -4.67 16.46
C PRO A 110 10.67 -5.08 15.38
N PHE A 111 11.57 -4.19 15.01
CA PHE A 111 12.62 -4.37 14.00
C PHE A 111 13.94 -3.78 14.51
N GLN A 112 15.04 -4.09 13.86
CA GLN A 112 16.35 -3.50 14.13
C GLN A 112 16.25 -1.96 13.97
N LYS A 113 16.83 -1.23 14.92
CA LYS A 113 16.95 0.25 14.80
C LYS A 113 18.00 0.59 13.75
N ASP A 114 17.59 0.61 12.52
CA ASP A 114 18.38 0.81 11.33
C ASP A 114 17.63 1.75 10.35
N ALA A 115 17.18 2.90 10.92
CA ALA A 115 16.36 3.86 10.16
C ALA A 115 17.02 4.25 8.83
N PRO A 116 16.26 4.31 7.74
CA PRO A 116 14.79 4.23 7.68
C PRO A 116 14.24 2.81 7.51
N ARG A 117 15.07 1.76 7.59
CA ARG A 117 14.66 0.39 7.33
C ARG A 117 13.75 -0.15 8.43
N VAL A 118 12.67 -0.81 8.01
CA VAL A 118 11.71 -1.47 8.89
C VAL A 118 11.58 -2.99 8.63
N THR A 119 12.37 -3.50 7.68
CA THR A 119 12.46 -4.93 7.32
C THR A 119 13.76 -5.59 7.75
N SER A 120 14.67 -4.84 8.39
CA SER A 120 15.93 -5.36 8.93
C SER A 120 15.72 -6.45 9.97
N GLU A 121 16.68 -7.35 10.13
CA GLU A 121 16.59 -8.46 11.04
C GLU A 121 16.55 -8.01 12.49
N PRO A 122 15.46 -8.28 13.23
CA PRO A 122 15.36 -7.98 14.64
C PRO A 122 16.07 -9.07 15.48
N PRO A 123 16.22 -8.89 16.80
CA PRO A 123 16.63 -9.94 17.71
C PRO A 123 15.76 -11.21 17.54
N ALA A 124 16.37 -12.40 17.67
CA ALA A 124 15.73 -13.68 17.36
C ALA A 124 14.50 -14.00 18.25
N GLU A 125 14.45 -13.44 19.46
CA GLU A 125 13.34 -13.54 20.41
C GLU A 125 12.11 -12.70 20.03
N TYR A 126 12.24 -11.79 19.07
CA TYR A 126 11.12 -10.94 18.64
C TYR A 126 10.22 -11.69 17.69
N TYR A 127 8.91 -11.49 17.83
CA TYR A 127 7.92 -12.04 16.89
C TYR A 127 8.22 -11.66 15.43
N SER A 128 8.71 -10.45 15.22
CA SER A 128 9.09 -9.92 13.91
C SER A 128 10.31 -10.58 13.29
N TYR A 129 11.04 -11.44 14.02
CA TYR A 129 12.13 -12.23 13.45
C TYR A 129 11.66 -13.10 12.28
N GLY A 130 10.50 -13.75 12.44
CA GLY A 130 9.87 -14.55 11.38
C GLY A 130 8.86 -13.81 10.50
N HIS A 131 8.54 -12.55 10.84
CA HIS A 131 7.45 -11.78 10.23
C HIS A 131 7.90 -10.34 10.00
N ARG A 132 8.83 -10.17 9.04
CA ARG A 132 9.47 -8.88 8.77
C ARG A 132 8.59 -7.99 7.93
N ASN A 133 7.89 -7.05 8.55
CA ASN A 133 6.94 -6.15 7.93
C ASN A 133 5.77 -6.89 7.25
N PRO A 134 4.90 -7.55 8.01
CA PRO A 134 3.73 -8.21 7.47
C PRO A 134 2.95 -7.31 6.51
N THR A 135 2.54 -7.89 5.40
CA THR A 135 1.87 -7.18 4.31
C THR A 135 0.52 -7.82 4.03
N GLY A 136 -0.51 -7.00 3.92
CA GLY A 136 -1.85 -7.41 3.55
C GLY A 136 -2.20 -6.96 2.15
N SER A 137 -2.59 -7.91 1.28
CA SER A 137 -3.12 -7.62 -0.05
C SER A 137 -4.62 -7.73 -0.01
N TYR A 138 -5.32 -6.67 -0.38
CA TYR A 138 -6.78 -6.52 -0.31
C TYR A 138 -7.35 -6.29 -1.70
N VAL A 139 -8.48 -6.92 -2.00
CA VAL A 139 -9.18 -6.70 -3.27
C VAL A 139 -10.68 -6.63 -3.04
N THR A 140 -11.31 -5.64 -3.66
CA THR A 140 -12.77 -5.51 -3.76
C THR A 140 -13.18 -4.93 -5.09
N THR A 141 -14.47 -4.80 -5.32
CA THR A 141 -15.05 -4.12 -6.48
C THR A 141 -16.05 -3.07 -6.04
N PHE A 142 -16.24 -2.06 -6.87
CA PHE A 142 -17.27 -1.05 -6.70
C PHE A 142 -17.86 -0.65 -8.05
N GLU A 143 -19.09 -0.11 -7.99
CA GLU A 143 -19.82 0.28 -9.20
C GLU A 143 -19.76 1.79 -9.39
N VAL A 144 -19.46 2.22 -10.61
CA VAL A 144 -19.60 3.60 -11.07
C VAL A 144 -20.79 3.66 -12.01
N THR A 145 -21.81 4.41 -11.61
CA THR A 145 -23.05 4.56 -12.37
C THR A 145 -22.95 5.70 -13.38
N PRO A 146 -23.75 5.70 -14.46
CA PRO A 146 -23.67 6.71 -15.50
C PRO A 146 -23.86 8.17 -15.02
N ASP A 147 -24.58 8.38 -13.93
CA ASP A 147 -24.80 9.70 -13.31
C ASP A 147 -23.57 10.26 -12.58
N MET A 148 -22.53 9.42 -12.41
CA MET A 148 -21.24 9.82 -11.85
C MET A 148 -20.22 10.24 -12.93
N LYS A 149 -20.53 10.05 -14.22
CA LYS A 149 -19.59 10.18 -15.32
C LYS A 149 -18.90 11.54 -15.41
N ASP A 150 -19.63 12.60 -15.05
CA ASP A 150 -19.13 13.99 -15.15
C ASP A 150 -18.72 14.56 -13.79
N LYS A 151 -18.53 13.69 -12.78
CA LYS A 151 -18.10 14.04 -11.44
C LYS A 151 -16.64 13.68 -11.23
N CYS A 152 -15.94 14.47 -10.41
CA CYS A 152 -14.67 14.04 -9.84
C CYS A 152 -14.94 12.96 -8.78
N LEU A 153 -14.25 11.85 -8.88
CA LEU A 153 -14.40 10.71 -7.98
C LEU A 153 -13.15 10.56 -7.11
N TYR A 154 -13.36 10.61 -5.81
CA TYR A 154 -12.28 10.50 -4.84
C TYR A 154 -12.43 9.20 -4.03
N LEU A 155 -11.32 8.51 -3.85
CA LEU A 155 -11.22 7.36 -2.96
C LEU A 155 -10.66 7.83 -1.63
N HIS A 156 -11.48 7.72 -0.56
CA HIS A 156 -11.14 8.19 0.76
C HIS A 156 -10.90 7.03 1.73
N PHE A 157 -9.77 7.07 2.43
CA PHE A 157 -9.43 6.17 3.52
C PHE A 157 -9.33 6.98 4.81
N GLU A 158 -10.11 6.64 5.83
CA GLU A 158 -10.10 7.32 7.13
C GLU A 158 -8.78 7.13 7.89
N GLY A 159 -8.13 5.98 7.69
CA GLY A 159 -6.82 5.70 8.24
C GLY A 159 -6.35 4.28 7.91
N VAL A 160 -5.10 4.16 7.50
CA VAL A 160 -4.46 2.88 7.19
C VAL A 160 -3.09 2.80 7.85
N LYS A 161 -2.87 1.82 8.68
CA LYS A 161 -1.62 1.65 9.43
C LYS A 161 -0.76 0.55 8.79
N SER A 162 0.48 0.88 8.36
CA SER A 162 1.11 2.19 8.43
C SER A 162 1.29 2.83 7.05
N ALA A 163 1.54 2.05 6.01
CA ALA A 163 1.68 2.51 4.63
C ALA A 163 0.82 1.67 3.69
N MET A 164 0.40 2.27 2.58
CA MET A 164 -0.39 1.58 1.57
C MET A 164 -0.09 2.05 0.16
N TYR A 165 -0.19 1.11 -0.77
CA TYR A 165 -0.38 1.39 -2.20
C TYR A 165 -1.82 1.11 -2.62
N VAL A 166 -2.27 1.86 -3.61
CA VAL A 166 -3.63 1.77 -4.16
C VAL A 166 -3.58 1.59 -5.67
N TRP A 167 -4.40 0.68 -6.19
CA TRP A 167 -4.62 0.47 -7.63
C TRP A 167 -6.11 0.42 -7.93
N VAL A 168 -6.49 1.02 -9.04
CA VAL A 168 -7.83 0.90 -9.62
C VAL A 168 -7.69 0.34 -11.02
N ASN A 169 -8.46 -0.70 -11.33
CA ASN A 169 -8.46 -1.37 -12.63
C ASN A 169 -7.07 -1.81 -13.14
N GLY A 170 -6.16 -2.15 -12.22
CA GLY A 170 -4.80 -2.59 -12.55
C GLY A 170 -3.79 -1.45 -12.66
N GLU A 171 -4.21 -0.20 -12.64
CA GLU A 171 -3.35 0.98 -12.68
C GLU A 171 -3.05 1.50 -11.29
N ARG A 172 -1.79 1.88 -11.04
CA ARG A 172 -1.35 2.42 -9.75
C ARG A 172 -1.89 3.85 -9.59
N VAL A 173 -2.76 4.03 -8.61
CA VAL A 173 -3.32 5.35 -8.25
C VAL A 173 -2.32 6.14 -7.40
N GLY A 174 -1.81 5.53 -6.32
CA GLY A 174 -0.93 6.27 -5.42
C GLY A 174 -0.41 5.48 -4.23
N TYR A 175 0.22 6.22 -3.32
CA TYR A 175 0.81 5.75 -2.08
C TYR A 175 0.51 6.72 -0.93
N SER A 176 0.37 6.19 0.27
CA SER A 176 0.30 6.98 1.50
C SER A 176 0.94 6.23 2.64
N GLN A 177 1.69 6.97 3.46
CA GLN A 177 2.03 6.57 4.83
C GLN A 177 1.56 7.66 5.79
N ASN A 178 1.31 7.35 7.00
CA ASN A 178 0.79 8.10 8.13
C ASN A 178 -0.49 7.42 8.67
N SER A 179 -0.28 6.63 9.68
CA SER A 179 -1.27 5.70 10.26
C SER A 179 -2.56 6.34 10.76
N MET A 180 -2.53 7.61 11.14
CA MET A 180 -3.59 8.28 11.91
C MET A 180 -4.28 9.41 11.14
N SER A 181 -3.89 9.64 9.92
CA SER A 181 -4.50 10.67 9.07
C SER A 181 -5.23 10.04 7.89
N PRO A 182 -6.31 10.66 7.43
CA PRO A 182 -6.97 10.24 6.20
C PRO A 182 -6.04 10.30 4.99
N ALA A 183 -6.31 9.48 4.00
CA ALA A 183 -5.69 9.56 2.70
C ALA A 183 -6.77 9.59 1.62
N GLU A 184 -6.67 10.55 0.72
CA GLU A 184 -7.61 10.74 -0.38
C GLU A 184 -6.86 10.77 -1.70
N PHE A 185 -7.45 10.16 -2.72
CA PHE A 185 -6.90 10.06 -4.06
C PHE A 185 -7.96 10.38 -5.09
N ASP A 186 -7.67 11.26 -6.03
CA ASP A 186 -8.49 11.42 -7.23
C ASP A 186 -8.37 10.17 -8.10
N ILE A 187 -9.50 9.50 -8.33
CA ILE A 187 -9.57 8.29 -9.15
C ILE A 187 -10.35 8.51 -10.44
N THR A 188 -10.69 9.74 -10.77
CA THR A 188 -11.56 10.08 -11.90
C THR A 188 -11.07 9.47 -13.22
N GLU A 189 -9.78 9.56 -13.50
CA GLU A 189 -9.18 9.02 -14.72
C GLU A 189 -8.95 7.49 -14.70
N PHE A 190 -9.06 6.85 -13.53
CA PHE A 190 -8.79 5.42 -13.35
C PHE A 190 -10.05 4.56 -13.43
N VAL A 191 -11.23 5.18 -13.33
CA VAL A 191 -12.51 4.46 -13.29
C VAL A 191 -13.18 4.37 -14.65
N LYS A 192 -14.05 3.36 -14.78
CA LYS A 192 -14.92 3.16 -15.94
C LYS A 192 -16.37 2.99 -15.47
N ASN A 193 -17.34 3.20 -16.35
CA ASN A 193 -18.73 2.87 -16.07
C ASN A 193 -18.88 1.38 -15.75
N GLY A 194 -19.71 1.08 -14.76
CA GLY A 194 -19.93 -0.28 -14.26
C GLY A 194 -18.90 -0.70 -13.22
N THR A 195 -18.58 -1.97 -13.18
CA THR A 195 -17.72 -2.58 -12.16
C THR A 195 -16.26 -2.17 -12.33
N ASN A 196 -15.69 -1.66 -11.26
CA ASN A 196 -14.28 -1.32 -11.10
C ASN A 196 -13.63 -2.19 -10.04
N ARG A 197 -12.37 -2.60 -10.27
CA ARG A 197 -11.58 -3.36 -9.33
C ARG A 197 -10.71 -2.42 -8.52
N LEU A 198 -10.79 -2.52 -7.20
CA LEU A 198 -9.91 -1.82 -6.26
C LEU A 198 -8.97 -2.84 -5.61
N ALA A 199 -7.67 -2.58 -5.67
CA ALA A 199 -6.65 -3.33 -4.98
C ALA A 199 -5.86 -2.41 -4.05
N VAL A 200 -5.58 -2.89 -2.83
CA VAL A 200 -4.83 -2.14 -1.81
C VAL A 200 -3.81 -3.07 -1.18
N GLU A 201 -2.57 -2.60 -1.07
CA GLU A 201 -1.50 -3.30 -0.38
C GLU A 201 -1.11 -2.50 0.86
N VAL A 202 -1.20 -3.12 2.03
CA VAL A 202 -0.95 -2.47 3.31
C VAL A 202 0.28 -3.07 3.97
N TYR A 203 1.21 -2.22 4.36
CA TYR A 203 2.41 -2.60 5.12
C TYR A 203 2.22 -2.26 6.59
N ARG A 204 2.58 -3.20 7.44
CA ARG A 204 2.41 -3.03 8.89
C ARG A 204 3.27 -1.92 9.45
N TRP A 205 4.48 -1.74 8.91
CA TRP A 205 5.43 -0.73 9.34
C TRP A 205 5.97 0.06 8.16
N SER A 206 6.23 1.32 8.40
CA SER A 206 6.98 2.24 7.55
C SER A 206 7.98 3.02 8.41
N ASP A 207 8.90 3.73 7.78
CA ASP A 207 9.87 4.62 8.40
C ASP A 207 9.25 5.77 9.19
#